data_ec7252cc4d5ec3772feb44bbf9c825d5
#
_entry.id   ec7252cc4d5ec3772feb44bbf9c825d5
#
_cell.length_a   1.000
_cell.length_b   1.000
_cell.length_c   1.000
_cell.angle_alpha   90.00
_cell.angle_beta   90.00
_cell.angle_gamma   90.00
#
_symmetry.space_group_name_H-M   'P 1'
#
loop_
_entity.id
_entity.type
_entity.pdbx_description
1 polymer ?
#
loop_
_entity_poly.entity_id
_entity_poly.type
_entity_poly.pdbx_seq_one_letter_code
_entity_poly.pdbx_strand_id
1 'polypeptide(L)'
;MTAHRMRIEVRLPEGHWAGDVTRSHPSAILRIEEHMPLSKGRGTAKITSTEDISTTVMAHDGIEDFAIVDSNRYSVVIAATGGGFLRPMQDIGIIPHTPFEVRDGWVDWIFECPRENIRDMIAQFKDKGIPHRLISTRSVSSRLLTPRQREVFDVAMREGFYDVKRRITLTELAKLLNISK
;
A
#
# COMPACT_ATOMS: atom_id res chain seq x y z
N MET A 1 -11.88 16.19 10.95
CA MET A 1 -10.42 16.13 10.67
C MET A 1 -10.21 15.82 9.19
N THR A 2 -9.33 16.54 8.51
CA THR A 2 -9.06 16.32 7.09
C THR A 2 -7.94 15.29 6.98
N ALA A 3 -8.20 14.15 6.34
CA ALA A 3 -7.19 13.16 6.06
C ALA A 3 -6.20 13.70 5.01
N HIS A 4 -4.96 13.30 5.12
CA HIS A 4 -3.90 13.61 4.16
C HIS A 4 -3.38 12.30 3.59
N ARG A 5 -3.16 12.30 2.29
CA ARG A 5 -2.46 11.24 1.59
C ARG A 5 -1.00 11.60 1.46
N MET A 6 -0.14 10.72 1.95
CA MET A 6 1.31 10.87 1.90
C MET A 6 1.91 9.70 1.13
N ARG A 7 2.90 9.98 0.28
CA ARG A 7 3.78 8.98 -0.32
C ARG A 7 5.20 9.21 0.17
N ILE A 8 5.83 8.17 0.68
CA ILE A 8 7.16 8.21 1.28
C ILE A 8 7.95 6.96 0.90
N GLU A 9 9.20 7.14 0.52
CA GLU A 9 10.16 6.06 0.39
C GLU A 9 10.97 5.95 1.69
N VAL A 10 11.14 4.73 2.18
CA VAL A 10 11.88 4.46 3.41
C VAL A 10 12.89 3.35 3.16
N ARG A 11 14.12 3.52 3.62
CA ARG A 11 15.12 2.47 3.54
C ARG A 11 14.90 1.47 4.66
N LEU A 12 14.65 0.24 4.28
CA LEU A 12 14.53 -0.87 5.22
C LEU A 12 15.90 -1.19 5.85
N PRO A 13 15.95 -1.42 7.17
CA PRO A 13 17.22 -1.74 7.82
C PRO A 13 17.78 -3.07 7.35
N GLU A 14 19.07 -3.28 7.62
CA GLU A 14 19.68 -4.60 7.47
C GLU A 14 19.01 -5.61 8.39
N GLY A 15 18.87 -6.84 7.95
CA GLY A 15 18.11 -7.88 8.64
C GLY A 15 16.61 -7.87 8.37
N HIS A 16 16.08 -6.82 7.72
CA HIS A 16 14.71 -6.84 7.25
C HIS A 16 14.59 -7.65 5.96
N TRP A 17 13.85 -8.76 6.00
CA TRP A 17 13.82 -9.74 4.91
C TRP A 17 13.58 -9.13 3.52
N ALA A 18 12.57 -8.27 3.36
CA ALA A 18 12.25 -7.65 2.06
C ALA A 18 13.33 -6.66 1.61
N GLY A 19 13.98 -5.99 2.56
CA GLY A 19 15.09 -5.10 2.28
C GLY A 19 16.31 -5.89 1.80
N ASP A 20 16.70 -6.94 2.50
CA ASP A 20 17.87 -7.75 2.18
C ASP A 20 17.71 -8.51 0.87
N VAL A 21 16.53 -9.13 0.64
CA VAL A 21 16.21 -9.81 -0.61
C VAL A 21 16.31 -8.86 -1.81
N THR A 22 15.73 -7.66 -1.73
CA THR A 22 15.79 -6.70 -2.85
C THR A 22 17.15 -6.04 -3.01
N ARG A 23 17.97 -5.93 -1.96
CA ARG A 23 19.39 -5.53 -2.09
C ARG A 23 20.23 -6.58 -2.82
N SER A 24 19.92 -7.86 -2.60
CA SER A 24 20.58 -8.97 -3.31
C SER A 24 20.12 -9.11 -4.77
N HIS A 25 18.96 -8.57 -5.09
CA HIS A 25 18.35 -8.55 -6.44
C HIS A 25 17.93 -7.11 -6.81
N PRO A 26 18.90 -6.20 -7.12
CA PRO A 26 18.60 -4.77 -7.30
C PRO A 26 17.66 -4.44 -8.45
N SER A 27 17.55 -5.31 -9.45
CA SER A 27 16.62 -5.19 -10.58
C SER A 27 15.22 -5.73 -10.27
N ALA A 28 15.08 -6.56 -9.22
CA ALA A 28 13.79 -7.11 -8.83
C ALA A 28 12.88 -6.06 -8.19
N ILE A 29 11.62 -6.11 -8.55
CA ILE A 29 10.55 -5.39 -7.87
C ILE A 29 9.78 -6.41 -7.04
N LEU A 30 9.93 -6.33 -5.73
CA LEU A 30 9.16 -7.10 -4.78
C LEU A 30 7.89 -6.33 -4.43
N ARG A 31 6.74 -6.90 -4.70
CA ARG A 31 5.44 -6.29 -4.41
C ARG A 31 4.74 -7.06 -3.30
N ILE A 32 4.39 -6.35 -2.25
CA ILE A 32 3.60 -6.88 -1.14
C ILE A 32 2.13 -6.65 -1.47
N GLU A 33 1.43 -7.72 -1.82
CA GLU A 33 0.01 -7.67 -2.20
C GLU A 33 -0.90 -7.59 -0.97
N GLU A 34 -0.60 -8.41 0.02
CA GLU A 34 -1.32 -8.49 1.29
C GLU A 34 -0.31 -8.75 2.40
N HIS A 35 -0.57 -8.25 3.59
CA HIS A 35 0.18 -8.59 4.78
C HIS A 35 -0.72 -8.58 6.01
N MET A 36 -0.37 -9.42 6.99
CA MET A 36 -1.08 -9.49 8.26
C MET A 36 -0.10 -9.75 9.40
N PRO A 37 -0.16 -8.97 10.48
CA PRO A 37 0.59 -9.29 11.69
C PRO A 37 0.03 -10.56 12.33
N LEU A 38 0.92 -11.42 12.78
CA LEU A 38 0.62 -12.60 13.58
C LEU A 38 1.02 -12.38 15.04
N SER A 39 0.66 -13.33 15.90
CA SER A 39 1.07 -13.30 17.30
C SER A 39 2.60 -13.33 17.49
N LYS A 40 3.08 -12.84 18.63
CA LYS A 40 4.50 -12.85 19.02
C LYS A 40 5.43 -12.09 18.04
N GLY A 41 4.92 -11.05 17.38
CA GLY A 41 5.72 -10.21 16.47
C GLY A 41 6.02 -10.82 15.11
N ARG A 42 5.45 -11.95 14.80
CA ARG A 42 5.50 -12.60 13.48
C ARG A 42 4.57 -11.90 12.49
N GLY A 43 4.69 -12.24 11.24
CA GLY A 43 3.79 -11.75 10.19
C GLY A 43 3.61 -12.77 9.06
N THR A 44 2.64 -12.51 8.21
CA THR A 44 2.50 -13.23 6.94
C THR A 44 2.25 -12.24 5.82
N ALA A 45 2.70 -12.57 4.62
CA ALA A 45 2.46 -11.76 3.43
C ALA A 45 2.27 -12.62 2.18
N LYS A 46 1.43 -12.11 1.26
CA LYS A 46 1.41 -12.57 -0.13
C LYS A 46 2.21 -11.59 -0.95
N ILE A 47 3.12 -12.11 -1.75
CA ILE A 47 4.08 -11.31 -2.50
C ILE A 47 4.15 -11.77 -3.95
N THR A 48 4.48 -10.82 -4.82
CA THR A 48 4.88 -11.07 -6.20
C THR A 48 6.25 -10.44 -6.47
N SER A 49 6.99 -10.98 -7.43
CA SER A 49 8.28 -10.43 -7.84
C SER A 49 8.40 -10.42 -9.35
N THR A 50 9.14 -9.47 -9.90
CA THR A 50 9.47 -9.42 -11.34
C THR A 50 10.56 -10.42 -11.73
N GLU A 51 11.29 -10.96 -10.76
CA GLU A 51 12.33 -11.96 -10.92
C GLU A 51 12.11 -13.11 -9.95
N ASP A 52 12.73 -14.26 -10.23
CA ASP A 52 12.75 -15.37 -9.28
C ASP A 52 13.66 -15.05 -8.09
N ILE A 53 13.07 -14.84 -6.96
CA ILE A 53 13.74 -14.54 -5.68
C ILE A 53 13.58 -15.68 -4.67
N SER A 54 13.01 -16.81 -5.07
CA SER A 54 12.59 -17.89 -4.19
C SER A 54 13.73 -18.40 -3.30
N THR A 55 14.89 -18.68 -3.90
CA THR A 55 16.07 -19.20 -3.18
C THR A 55 16.55 -18.22 -2.11
N THR A 56 16.60 -16.91 -2.44
CA THR A 56 17.06 -15.87 -1.50
C THR A 56 16.04 -15.66 -0.36
N VAL A 57 14.76 -15.70 -0.66
CA VAL A 57 13.69 -15.59 0.37
C VAL A 57 13.73 -16.79 1.30
N MET A 58 13.83 -18.01 0.77
CA MET A 58 13.88 -19.24 1.56
C MET A 58 15.13 -19.32 2.47
N ALA A 59 16.25 -18.77 2.04
CA ALA A 59 17.50 -18.77 2.79
C ALA A 59 17.60 -17.66 3.85
N HIS A 60 16.64 -16.74 3.90
CA HIS A 60 16.68 -15.59 4.79
C HIS A 60 16.22 -15.95 6.20
N ASP A 61 17.04 -15.68 7.22
CA ASP A 61 16.76 -16.00 8.63
C ASP A 61 15.45 -15.36 9.17
N GLY A 62 15.00 -14.31 8.55
CA GLY A 62 13.75 -13.62 8.87
C GLY A 62 12.49 -14.28 8.28
N ILE A 63 12.62 -15.40 7.58
CA ILE A 63 11.52 -16.17 7.00
C ILE A 63 11.40 -17.53 7.70
N GLU A 64 10.22 -17.80 8.27
CA GLU A 64 9.95 -19.08 8.94
C GLU A 64 9.37 -20.11 7.99
N ASP A 65 8.55 -19.67 7.03
CA ASP A 65 7.90 -20.55 6.06
C ASP A 65 7.72 -19.83 4.72
N PHE A 66 7.76 -20.60 3.67
CA PHE A 66 7.70 -20.11 2.29
C PHE A 66 6.97 -21.12 1.42
N ALA A 67 5.97 -20.65 0.68
CA ALA A 67 5.23 -21.45 -0.29
C ALA A 67 5.17 -20.74 -1.64
N ILE A 68 5.46 -21.47 -2.69
CA ILE A 68 5.24 -21.04 -4.07
C ILE A 68 3.75 -21.26 -4.38
N VAL A 69 3.04 -20.18 -4.71
CA VAL A 69 1.63 -20.22 -5.07
C VAL A 69 1.47 -20.35 -6.59
N ASP A 70 2.32 -19.63 -7.33
CA ASP A 70 2.33 -19.59 -8.80
C ASP A 70 3.69 -19.01 -9.25
N SER A 71 3.93 -18.94 -10.55
CA SER A 71 5.11 -18.30 -11.12
C SER A 71 5.26 -16.87 -10.55
N ASN A 72 6.36 -16.64 -9.83
CA ASN A 72 6.68 -15.34 -9.20
C ASN A 72 5.66 -14.82 -8.16
N ARG A 73 4.77 -15.69 -7.67
CA ARG A 73 3.85 -15.39 -6.56
C ARG A 73 4.11 -16.34 -5.40
N TYR A 74 4.26 -15.78 -4.22
CA TYR A 74 4.69 -16.51 -3.03
C TYR A 74 3.85 -16.12 -1.82
N SER A 75 3.74 -17.06 -0.88
CA SER A 75 3.24 -16.80 0.48
C SER A 75 4.40 -16.99 1.46
N VAL A 76 4.60 -16.05 2.35
CA VAL A 76 5.69 -16.08 3.33
C VAL A 76 5.16 -15.93 4.75
N VAL A 77 5.76 -16.65 5.68
CA VAL A 77 5.62 -16.41 7.12
C VAL A 77 6.92 -15.78 7.62
N ILE A 78 6.79 -14.60 8.19
CA ILE A 78 7.90 -13.76 8.60
C ILE A 78 8.12 -13.96 10.10
N ALA A 79 9.36 -14.29 10.48
CA ALA A 79 9.80 -14.43 11.86
C ALA A 79 9.68 -13.10 12.62
N ALA A 80 9.64 -13.15 13.93
CA ALA A 80 9.62 -11.97 14.79
C ALA A 80 10.82 -11.02 14.56
N THR A 81 11.94 -11.57 14.09
CA THR A 81 13.18 -10.86 13.77
C THR A 81 13.25 -10.37 12.33
N GLY A 82 12.46 -10.94 11.42
CA GLY A 82 12.55 -10.68 9.98
C GLY A 82 11.80 -9.43 9.51
N GLY A 83 10.84 -8.95 10.31
CA GLY A 83 10.04 -7.76 10.04
C GLY A 83 10.28 -6.68 11.11
N GLY A 84 9.23 -6.29 11.80
CA GLY A 84 9.33 -5.41 12.98
C GLY A 84 9.40 -3.91 12.68
N PHE A 85 9.64 -3.52 11.44
CA PHE A 85 9.70 -2.12 11.02
C PHE A 85 8.32 -1.44 11.04
N LEU A 86 7.25 -2.22 10.99
CA LEU A 86 5.87 -1.71 11.08
C LEU A 86 5.44 -1.33 12.50
N ARG A 87 6.17 -1.76 13.54
CA ARG A 87 5.80 -1.47 14.93
C ARG A 87 5.66 0.03 15.24
N PRO A 88 6.59 0.91 14.84
CA PRO A 88 6.42 2.35 15.06
C PRO A 88 5.17 2.93 14.39
N MET A 89 4.70 2.33 13.30
CA MET A 89 3.48 2.75 12.61
C MET A 89 2.23 2.21 13.30
N GLN A 90 2.30 0.98 13.84
CA GLN A 90 1.22 0.39 14.64
C GLN A 90 0.94 1.22 15.90
N ASP A 91 1.99 1.73 16.55
CA ASP A 91 1.89 2.57 17.75
C ASP A 91 1.16 3.90 17.45
N ILE A 92 1.29 4.42 16.23
CA ILE A 92 0.62 5.64 15.76
C ILE A 92 -0.76 5.32 15.14
N GLY A 93 -1.06 4.05 14.91
CA GLY A 93 -2.33 3.61 14.32
C GLY A 93 -2.44 3.88 12.82
N ILE A 94 -1.32 3.89 12.08
CA ILE A 94 -1.29 4.07 10.62
C ILE A 94 -0.90 2.77 9.93
N ILE A 95 -1.60 2.49 8.82
CA ILE A 95 -1.38 1.29 8.01
C ILE A 95 -1.05 1.74 6.58
N PRO A 96 0.02 1.21 5.95
CA PRO A 96 0.29 1.49 4.55
C PRO A 96 -0.78 0.88 3.65
N HIS A 97 -1.10 1.57 2.57
CA HIS A 97 -1.96 1.01 1.53
C HIS A 97 -1.24 -0.15 0.85
N THR A 98 -1.93 -1.26 0.69
CA THR A 98 -1.50 -2.38 -0.16
C THR A 98 -2.17 -2.27 -1.53
N PRO A 99 -1.54 -2.76 -2.60
CA PRO A 99 -0.16 -3.26 -2.63
C PRO A 99 0.87 -2.15 -2.55
N PHE A 100 2.08 -2.48 -2.07
CA PHE A 100 3.24 -1.58 -2.10
C PHE A 100 4.50 -2.31 -2.56
N GLU A 101 5.50 -1.58 -3.01
CA GLU A 101 6.69 -2.13 -3.64
C GLU A 101 7.95 -1.90 -2.79
N VAL A 102 8.88 -2.85 -2.90
CA VAL A 102 10.24 -2.74 -2.36
C VAL A 102 11.22 -2.94 -3.49
N ARG A 103 12.21 -2.03 -3.61
CA ARG A 103 13.24 -2.05 -4.64
C ARG A 103 14.57 -1.64 -4.02
N ASP A 104 15.63 -2.43 -4.22
CA ASP A 104 16.98 -2.15 -3.70
C ASP A 104 16.96 -1.67 -2.23
N GLY A 105 16.20 -2.34 -1.40
CA GLY A 105 16.05 -2.03 0.03
C GLY A 105 15.21 -0.81 0.37
N TRP A 106 14.59 -0.15 -0.61
CA TRP A 106 13.66 0.95 -0.39
C TRP A 106 12.22 0.50 -0.57
N VAL A 107 11.39 0.78 0.42
CA VAL A 107 9.95 0.56 0.34
C VAL A 107 9.23 1.87 -0.02
N ASP A 108 8.29 1.80 -0.94
CA ASP A 108 7.44 2.92 -1.35
C ASP A 108 6.06 2.77 -0.70
N TRP A 109 5.78 3.57 0.31
CA TRP A 109 4.53 3.53 1.05
C TRP A 109 3.62 4.70 0.76
N ILE A 110 2.34 4.40 0.70
CA ILE A 110 1.26 5.39 0.67
C ILE A 110 0.41 5.22 1.92
N PHE A 111 0.16 6.34 2.62
CA PHE A 111 -0.69 6.39 3.80
C PHE A 111 -1.80 7.42 3.63
N GLU A 112 -2.94 7.15 4.26
CA GLU A 112 -4.00 8.14 4.47
C GLU A 112 -4.27 8.27 5.97
N CYS A 113 -3.91 9.40 6.55
CA CYS A 113 -3.99 9.64 7.98
C CYS A 113 -4.10 11.14 8.30
N PRO A 114 -4.43 11.52 9.52
CA PRO A 114 -4.35 12.90 9.99
C PRO A 114 -2.95 13.48 9.82
N ARG A 115 -2.87 14.79 9.62
CA ARG A 115 -1.57 15.48 9.41
C ARG A 115 -0.61 15.36 10.60
N GLU A 116 -1.14 15.27 11.79
CA GLU A 116 -0.39 15.04 13.01
C GLU A 116 0.36 13.69 12.98
N ASN A 117 -0.31 12.61 12.57
CA ASN A 117 0.32 11.29 12.44
C ASN A 117 1.47 11.30 11.42
N ILE A 118 1.36 12.07 10.33
CA ILE A 118 2.46 12.26 9.37
C ILE A 118 3.66 12.90 10.04
N ARG A 119 3.44 13.96 10.82
CA ARG A 119 4.51 14.65 11.54
C ARG A 119 5.20 13.72 12.54
N ASP A 120 4.42 13.00 13.32
CA ASP A 120 4.91 12.07 14.35
C ASP A 120 5.73 10.94 13.71
N MET A 121 5.29 10.39 12.59
CA MET A 121 6.03 9.37 11.86
C MET A 121 7.37 9.91 11.32
N ILE A 122 7.36 11.07 10.69
CA ILE A 122 8.59 11.72 10.17
C ILE A 122 9.55 12.04 11.32
N ALA A 123 9.04 12.51 12.45
CA ALA A 123 9.85 12.77 13.65
C ALA A 123 10.50 11.48 14.16
N GLN A 124 9.76 10.39 14.26
CA GLN A 124 10.30 9.10 14.68
C GLN A 124 11.36 8.56 13.72
N PHE A 125 11.17 8.73 12.40
CA PHE A 125 12.19 8.30 11.42
C PHE A 125 13.48 9.10 11.59
N LYS A 126 13.39 10.40 11.81
CA LYS A 126 14.56 11.26 12.09
C LYS A 126 15.26 10.87 13.38
N ASP A 127 14.51 10.70 14.44
CA ASP A 127 15.02 10.34 15.78
C ASP A 127 15.78 9.00 15.78
N LYS A 128 15.24 8.04 15.02
CA LYS A 128 15.84 6.71 14.87
C LYS A 128 16.89 6.62 13.76
N GLY A 129 17.20 7.74 13.10
CA GLY A 129 18.17 7.77 11.99
C GLY A 129 17.77 6.94 10.78
N ILE A 130 16.45 6.73 10.55
CA ILE A 130 15.93 5.92 9.45
C ILE A 130 15.94 6.76 8.16
N PRO A 131 16.70 6.37 7.12
CA PRO A 131 16.71 7.10 5.87
C PRO A 131 15.33 7.05 5.19
N HIS A 132 14.81 8.22 4.85
CA HIS A 132 13.51 8.35 4.20
C HIS A 132 13.47 9.55 3.24
N ARG A 133 12.56 9.48 2.26
CA ARG A 133 12.30 10.54 1.27
C ARG A 133 10.80 10.80 1.20
N LEU A 134 10.36 11.97 1.62
CA LEU A 134 8.98 12.39 1.44
C LEU A 134 8.76 12.77 -0.03
N ILE A 135 7.98 11.98 -0.75
CA ILE A 135 7.71 12.16 -2.17
C ILE A 135 6.57 13.17 -2.38
N SER A 136 5.47 12.99 -1.65
CA SER A 136 4.35 13.92 -1.75
C SER A 136 3.48 13.89 -0.50
N THR A 137 2.84 15.02 -0.23
CA THR A 137 1.77 15.13 0.77
C THR A 137 0.66 16.00 0.19
N ARG A 138 -0.57 15.50 0.24
CA ARG A 138 -1.73 16.25 -0.22
C ARG A 138 -2.91 16.02 0.71
N SER A 139 -3.73 17.03 0.90
CA SER A 139 -5.02 16.90 1.56
C SER A 139 -5.90 15.94 0.74
N VAL A 140 -6.46 14.92 1.38
CA VAL A 140 -7.52 14.12 0.79
C VAL A 140 -8.80 14.95 0.93
N SER A 141 -9.01 15.87 -0.02
CA SER A 141 -10.34 16.44 -0.13
C SER A 141 -11.24 15.30 -0.63
N SER A 142 -12.25 14.96 0.13
CA SER A 142 -13.31 14.02 -0.30
C SER A 142 -14.11 14.54 -1.51
N ARG A 143 -13.67 15.64 -2.14
CA ARG A 143 -14.39 16.38 -3.16
C ARG A 143 -13.56 16.50 -4.44
N LEU A 144 -13.26 15.35 -5.06
CA LEU A 144 -12.99 15.34 -6.51
C LEU A 144 -14.24 15.80 -7.26
N LEU A 145 -15.39 15.58 -6.67
CA LEU A 145 -16.70 15.98 -7.20
C LEU A 145 -17.42 16.85 -6.15
N THR A 146 -18.12 17.88 -6.60
CA THR A 146 -19.10 18.59 -5.76
C THR A 146 -20.19 17.61 -5.30
N PRO A 147 -20.98 17.92 -4.25
CA PRO A 147 -22.06 17.05 -3.82
C PRO A 147 -23.02 16.71 -4.98
N ARG A 148 -23.32 17.67 -5.85
CA ARG A 148 -24.19 17.46 -7.02
C ARG A 148 -23.54 16.59 -8.08
N GLN A 149 -22.24 16.78 -8.37
CA GLN A 149 -21.49 15.93 -9.31
C GLN A 149 -21.38 14.49 -8.78
N ARG A 150 -21.22 14.31 -7.48
CA ARG A 150 -21.23 12.98 -6.85
C ARG A 150 -22.57 12.29 -7.01
N GLU A 151 -23.67 12.98 -6.73
CA GLU A 151 -25.01 12.46 -6.93
C GLU A 151 -25.22 11.99 -8.39
N VAL A 152 -24.85 12.83 -9.35
CA VAL A 152 -24.91 12.49 -10.78
C VAL A 152 -24.07 11.24 -11.09
N PHE A 153 -22.86 11.20 -10.56
CA PHE A 153 -21.94 10.08 -10.79
C PHE A 153 -22.49 8.79 -10.18
N ASP A 154 -22.98 8.83 -8.93
CA ASP A 154 -23.49 7.66 -8.23
C ASP A 154 -24.75 7.09 -8.92
N VAL A 155 -25.64 7.97 -9.40
CA VAL A 155 -26.81 7.55 -10.20
C VAL A 155 -26.36 6.96 -11.54
N ALA A 156 -25.41 7.59 -12.24
CA ALA A 156 -24.89 7.10 -13.52
C ALA A 156 -24.24 5.71 -13.38
N MET A 157 -23.49 5.48 -12.29
CA MET A 157 -22.92 4.18 -11.98
C MET A 157 -24.00 3.13 -11.72
N ARG A 158 -24.95 3.43 -10.87
CA ARG A 158 -26.03 2.51 -10.49
C ARG A 158 -26.88 2.10 -11.69
N GLU A 159 -27.21 3.08 -12.55
CA GLU A 159 -28.05 2.85 -13.72
C GLU A 159 -27.28 2.25 -14.93
N GLY A 160 -25.97 2.00 -14.78
CA GLY A 160 -25.14 1.34 -15.79
C GLY A 160 -24.79 2.22 -16.99
N PHE A 161 -24.67 3.52 -16.78
CA PHE A 161 -24.24 4.45 -17.84
C PHE A 161 -22.79 4.19 -18.29
N TYR A 162 -21.93 3.72 -17.35
CA TYR A 162 -20.52 3.39 -17.60
C TYR A 162 -20.27 1.92 -17.92
N ASP A 163 -21.31 1.09 -17.96
CA ASP A 163 -21.15 -0.32 -18.32
C ASP A 163 -20.64 -0.46 -19.76
N VAL A 164 -19.87 -1.51 -20.05
CA VAL A 164 -19.38 -1.81 -21.41
C VAL A 164 -20.56 -1.86 -22.41
N LYS A 165 -21.68 -2.46 -21.99
CA LYS A 165 -22.96 -2.35 -22.66
C LYS A 165 -23.87 -1.42 -21.86
N ARG A 166 -23.91 -0.16 -22.22
CA ARG A 166 -24.71 0.86 -21.53
C ARG A 166 -26.15 0.42 -21.38
N ARG A 167 -26.67 0.54 -20.16
CA ARG A 167 -28.08 0.24 -19.84
C ARG A 167 -28.97 1.47 -19.90
N ILE A 168 -28.40 2.66 -19.85
CA ILE A 168 -29.11 3.95 -19.86
C ILE A 168 -28.41 4.97 -20.77
N THR A 169 -29.18 5.80 -21.45
CA THR A 169 -28.66 6.91 -22.26
C THR A 169 -28.46 8.18 -21.42
N LEU A 170 -27.69 9.13 -21.95
CA LEU A 170 -27.50 10.43 -21.31
C LEU A 170 -28.83 11.19 -21.14
N THR A 171 -29.74 11.05 -22.09
CA THR A 171 -31.07 11.70 -22.05
C THR A 171 -31.94 11.13 -20.93
N GLU A 172 -31.94 9.82 -20.76
CA GLU A 172 -32.68 9.14 -19.69
C GLU A 172 -32.07 9.46 -18.33
N LEU A 173 -30.73 9.48 -18.21
CA LEU A 173 -30.04 9.87 -17.00
C LEU A 173 -30.35 11.32 -16.61
N ALA A 174 -30.37 12.24 -17.57
CA ALA A 174 -30.71 13.63 -17.33
C ALA A 174 -32.17 13.79 -16.84
N LYS A 175 -33.11 13.00 -17.38
CA LYS A 175 -34.51 12.95 -16.90
C LYS A 175 -34.60 12.44 -15.48
N LEU A 176 -33.89 11.34 -15.14
CA LEU A 176 -33.86 10.78 -13.77
C LEU A 176 -33.34 11.79 -12.74
N LEU A 177 -32.35 12.58 -13.12
CA LEU A 177 -31.74 13.58 -12.26
C LEU A 177 -32.44 14.94 -12.27
N ASN A 178 -33.47 15.10 -13.11
CA ASN A 178 -34.21 16.36 -13.33
C ASN A 178 -33.24 17.53 -13.67
N ILE A 179 -32.31 17.29 -14.58
CA ILE A 179 -31.33 18.28 -15.08
C ILE A 179 -31.45 18.41 -16.60
N SER A 180 -31.03 19.57 -17.12
CA SER A 180 -30.85 19.76 -18.56
C SER A 180 -29.60 19.01 -19.05
N LYS A 181 -29.59 18.64 -20.34
CA LYS A 181 -28.42 18.04 -20.95
C LYS A 181 -27.23 18.99 -20.93
#